data_e16f637fb0cf4c8264d22c297145f983
#
_entry.id   e16f637fb0cf4c8264d22c297145f983
#
_cell.length_a   1.000
_cell.length_b   1.000
_cell.length_c   1.000
_cell.angle_alpha   90.00
_cell.angle_beta   90.00
_cell.angle_gamma   90.00
#
_symmetry.space_group_name_H-M   'P 1'
#
loop_
_entity.id
_entity.type
_entity.pdbx_description
1 polymer ?
#
loop_
_entity_poly.entity_id
_entity_poly.type
_entity_poly.pdbx_seq_one_letter_code
_entity_poly.pdbx_strand_id
1 'polypeptide(L)'
;MFTKSLQSLSRLILIPPSKFRRGFSSSKFSASQAAIELREYDIFPEHASTYMQLTADTVELRKSLSPLRFFSLPETGGKLNVATHAYYYAGGLSERDETRRAMAENKEWQDYIASMRFCVQAQNSTIFVEAPLVRQFHLPGLANTIPAAPGADQQPGDNNNCILEIRRYNLKLGYDTVPKFLELYGSGLPSKLNAEGTDRTTSLVTLLHSEVGRLNEVIEIWRHGNGTAAMEQSRVAARGAQEWRSAIASIADLAIEFRSTIHKPLSFSPIQ
;
A
#
# COMPACT_ATOMS: atom_id res chain seq x y z
N MET A 1 -57.04 -7.82 55.73
CA MET A 1 -57.54 -6.41 55.77
C MET A 1 -56.86 -5.68 54.60
N PHE A 2 -57.73 -5.11 53.73
CA PHE A 2 -57.48 -4.13 52.67
C PHE A 2 -56.65 -4.50 51.45
N THR A 3 -57.33 -4.98 50.45
CA THR A 3 -57.16 -4.77 49.00
C THR A 3 -57.18 -3.28 48.66
N LYS A 4 -56.28 -2.87 47.71
CA LYS A 4 -56.57 -1.80 46.75
C LYS A 4 -55.86 -2.00 45.43
N SER A 5 -56.64 -2.18 44.44
CA SER A 5 -56.45 -2.11 42.99
C SER A 5 -55.88 -0.77 42.57
N LEU A 6 -54.97 -0.77 41.63
CA LEU A 6 -54.66 0.36 40.77
C LEU A 6 -54.49 -0.10 39.33
N GLN A 7 -55.56 0.08 38.55
CA GLN A 7 -55.54 0.12 37.11
C GLN A 7 -54.86 1.42 36.64
N SER A 8 -53.89 1.34 35.83
CA SER A 8 -53.35 2.49 35.10
C SER A 8 -53.38 2.21 33.57
N LEU A 9 -54.15 3.00 32.92
CA LEU A 9 -54.42 3.00 31.49
C LEU A 9 -53.17 3.42 30.71
N SER A 10 -52.68 2.51 29.88
CA SER A 10 -51.69 2.82 28.85
C SER A 10 -52.43 3.34 27.59
N ARG A 11 -52.33 4.63 27.32
CA ARG A 11 -52.75 5.21 26.03
C ARG A 11 -51.67 4.87 24.97
N LEU A 12 -51.97 3.96 24.06
CA LEU A 12 -51.25 3.81 22.82
C LEU A 12 -51.50 5.04 21.94
N ILE A 13 -50.47 5.80 21.69
CA ILE A 13 -50.47 6.83 20.66
C ILE A 13 -50.14 6.10 19.31
N LEU A 14 -51.14 5.91 18.46
CA LEU A 14 -51.00 5.47 17.09
C LEU A 14 -50.40 6.62 16.27
N ILE A 15 -49.15 6.50 15.88
CA ILE A 15 -48.52 7.37 14.89
C ILE A 15 -48.87 6.83 13.50
N PRO A 16 -49.46 7.63 12.57
CA PRO A 16 -49.79 7.15 11.23
C PRO A 16 -48.50 6.92 10.41
N PRO A 17 -48.46 5.92 9.51
CA PRO A 17 -47.30 5.66 8.66
C PRO A 17 -47.15 6.80 7.66
N SER A 18 -46.16 7.67 7.88
CA SER A 18 -45.73 8.65 6.88
C SER A 18 -45.18 7.93 5.68
N LYS A 19 -45.72 8.23 4.52
CA LYS A 19 -45.31 7.76 3.19
C LYS A 19 -43.89 8.24 2.88
N PHE A 20 -42.91 7.49 3.26
CA PHE A 20 -41.52 7.69 2.81
C PHE A 20 -41.29 6.84 1.55
N ARG A 21 -41.86 7.29 0.41
CA ARG A 21 -41.37 6.85 -0.91
C ARG A 21 -40.09 7.63 -1.20
N ARG A 22 -38.98 7.20 -0.69
CA ARG A 22 -37.68 7.54 -1.31
C ARG A 22 -37.52 6.60 -2.50
N GLY A 23 -37.60 7.17 -3.70
CA GLY A 23 -37.17 6.48 -4.90
C GLY A 23 -35.71 6.04 -4.72
N PHE A 24 -35.50 4.74 -4.71
CA PHE A 24 -34.19 4.19 -4.97
C PHE A 24 -33.86 4.54 -6.42
N SER A 25 -33.19 5.69 -6.60
CA SER A 25 -32.42 5.91 -7.82
C SER A 25 -31.44 4.77 -7.86
N SER A 26 -31.46 3.95 -8.91
CA SER A 26 -30.41 2.97 -9.19
C SER A 26 -29.12 3.77 -9.35
N SER A 27 -28.40 3.93 -8.26
CA SER A 27 -27.03 4.43 -8.30
C SER A 27 -26.28 3.51 -9.25
N LYS A 28 -25.82 4.09 -10.36
CA LYS A 28 -24.82 3.46 -11.25
C LYS A 28 -23.82 2.76 -10.33
N PHE A 29 -23.64 1.46 -10.51
CA PHE A 29 -22.60 0.70 -9.83
C PHE A 29 -21.32 1.53 -9.96
N SER A 30 -20.84 2.07 -8.85
CA SER A 30 -19.54 2.72 -8.79
C SER A 30 -18.55 1.66 -9.28
N ALA A 31 -17.71 2.02 -10.27
CA ALA A 31 -16.64 1.15 -10.68
C ALA A 31 -15.91 0.70 -9.41
N SER A 32 -15.68 -0.61 -9.27
CA SER A 32 -14.99 -1.16 -8.09
C SER A 32 -13.67 -0.42 -7.90
N GLN A 33 -13.42 0.01 -6.67
CA GLN A 33 -12.15 0.65 -6.34
C GLN A 33 -11.01 -0.36 -6.56
N ALA A 34 -9.94 0.05 -7.24
CA ALA A 34 -8.78 -0.80 -7.44
C ALA A 34 -8.19 -1.25 -6.10
N ALA A 35 -7.79 -2.51 -6.02
CA ALA A 35 -7.19 -3.10 -4.83
C ALA A 35 -5.69 -3.36 -5.05
N ILE A 36 -4.87 -3.02 -4.06
CA ILE A 36 -3.46 -3.34 -4.01
C ILE A 36 -3.24 -4.39 -2.93
N GLU A 37 -2.84 -5.60 -3.31
CA GLU A 37 -2.45 -6.62 -2.35
C GLU A 37 -0.95 -6.52 -2.10
N LEU A 38 -0.58 -6.11 -0.89
CA LEU A 38 0.80 -6.16 -0.41
C LEU A 38 1.01 -7.47 0.35
N ARG A 39 1.99 -8.24 -0.09
CA ARG A 39 2.36 -9.50 0.54
C ARG A 39 3.78 -9.43 1.08
N GLU A 40 3.98 -9.98 2.26
CA GLU A 40 5.25 -10.05 2.96
C GLU A 40 5.45 -11.48 3.44
N TYR A 41 6.56 -12.09 2.99
CA TYR A 41 6.91 -13.46 3.36
C TYR A 41 8.18 -13.44 4.19
N ASP A 42 8.06 -13.86 5.44
CA ASP A 42 9.22 -14.11 6.30
C ASP A 42 9.92 -15.39 5.79
N ILE A 43 11.16 -15.26 5.34
CA ILE A 43 11.95 -16.34 4.77
C ILE A 43 12.94 -16.82 5.82
N PHE A 44 13.10 -18.13 5.94
CA PHE A 44 14.17 -18.68 6.76
C PHE A 44 15.53 -18.26 6.20
N PRO A 45 16.44 -17.66 7.01
CA PRO A 45 17.74 -17.15 6.52
C PRO A 45 18.55 -18.17 5.73
N GLU A 46 18.55 -19.43 6.17
CA GLU A 46 19.26 -20.56 5.54
C GLU A 46 18.67 -20.94 4.18
N HIS A 47 17.42 -20.56 3.90
CA HIS A 47 16.73 -20.84 2.64
C HIS A 47 16.57 -19.61 1.75
N ALA A 48 17.13 -18.45 2.13
CA ALA A 48 16.95 -17.20 1.40
C ALA A 48 17.42 -17.31 -0.06
N SER A 49 18.59 -17.87 -0.32
CA SER A 49 19.12 -18.07 -1.66
C SER A 49 18.24 -19.01 -2.51
N THR A 50 17.77 -20.11 -1.91
CA THR A 50 16.89 -21.08 -2.58
C THR A 50 15.55 -20.43 -2.95
N TYR A 51 14.96 -19.68 -2.02
CA TYR A 51 13.72 -18.94 -2.28
C TYR A 51 13.88 -17.94 -3.42
N MET A 52 15.00 -17.20 -3.43
CA MET A 52 15.28 -16.21 -4.47
C MET A 52 15.45 -16.86 -5.84
N GLN A 53 16.18 -17.99 -5.92
CA GLN A 53 16.36 -18.72 -7.17
C GLN A 53 15.02 -19.26 -7.70
N LEU A 54 14.25 -19.97 -6.88
CA LEU A 54 12.93 -20.49 -7.25
C LEU A 54 11.99 -19.37 -7.73
N THR A 55 12.05 -18.20 -7.07
CA THR A 55 11.23 -17.05 -7.45
C THR A 55 11.68 -16.44 -8.78
N ALA A 56 12.98 -16.33 -9.03
CA ALA A 56 13.53 -15.84 -10.28
C ALA A 56 13.20 -16.78 -11.45
N ASP A 57 13.32 -18.08 -11.26
CA ASP A 57 13.03 -19.11 -12.28
C ASP A 57 11.54 -19.12 -12.69
N THR A 58 10.65 -18.69 -11.81
CA THR A 58 9.18 -18.70 -12.04
C THR A 58 8.59 -17.30 -12.23
N VAL A 59 9.42 -16.28 -12.41
CA VAL A 59 8.95 -14.89 -12.45
C VAL A 59 8.04 -14.61 -13.65
N GLU A 60 8.34 -15.14 -14.82
CA GLU A 60 7.52 -14.93 -16.01
C GLU A 60 6.14 -15.62 -15.88
N LEU A 61 6.11 -16.80 -15.28
CA LEU A 61 4.85 -17.45 -14.91
C LEU A 61 4.06 -16.57 -13.92
N ARG A 62 4.72 -16.04 -12.89
CA ARG A 62 4.08 -15.13 -11.93
C ARG A 62 3.49 -13.89 -12.61
N LYS A 63 4.24 -13.25 -13.51
CA LYS A 63 3.79 -12.05 -14.24
C LYS A 63 2.64 -12.36 -15.20
N SER A 64 2.63 -13.54 -15.81
CA SER A 64 1.53 -13.95 -16.72
C SER A 64 0.23 -14.26 -15.96
N LEU A 65 0.34 -14.74 -14.72
CA LEU A 65 -0.80 -15.15 -13.90
C LEU A 65 -1.31 -14.04 -12.97
N SER A 66 -0.51 -13.00 -12.70
CA SER A 66 -0.88 -11.99 -11.69
C SER A 66 -0.30 -10.62 -12.02
N PRO A 67 -1.01 -9.53 -11.67
CA PRO A 67 -0.60 -8.17 -11.96
C PRO A 67 0.48 -7.67 -10.99
N LEU A 68 1.65 -8.31 -10.98
CA LEU A 68 2.80 -7.94 -10.15
C LEU A 68 3.26 -6.51 -10.47
N ARG A 69 3.52 -5.70 -9.42
CA ARG A 69 3.98 -4.30 -9.54
C ARG A 69 5.38 -4.07 -8.99
N PHE A 70 5.74 -4.69 -7.91
CA PHE A 70 7.14 -4.74 -7.46
C PHE A 70 7.41 -6.01 -6.67
N PHE A 71 8.70 -6.34 -6.57
CA PHE A 71 9.23 -7.39 -5.74
C PHE A 71 10.58 -6.93 -5.18
N SER A 72 10.72 -6.91 -3.87
CA SER A 72 11.89 -6.35 -3.20
C SER A 72 12.24 -7.09 -1.91
N LEU A 73 13.49 -6.92 -1.47
CA LEU A 73 13.95 -7.33 -0.14
C LEU A 73 14.39 -6.11 0.65
N PRO A 74 14.11 -6.03 1.96
CA PRO A 74 14.63 -4.98 2.81
C PRO A 74 16.13 -5.15 3.04
N GLU A 75 16.88 -4.04 2.95
CA GLU A 75 18.28 -3.96 3.31
C GLU A 75 18.47 -3.49 4.74
N THR A 76 17.57 -2.61 5.22
CA THR A 76 17.64 -2.06 6.58
C THR A 76 16.30 -1.44 6.99
N GLY A 77 16.17 -1.15 8.28
CA GLY A 77 14.97 -0.51 8.86
C GLY A 77 13.92 -1.49 9.39
N GLY A 78 14.14 -2.80 9.26
CA GLY A 78 13.24 -3.84 9.73
C GLY A 78 13.85 -5.23 9.65
N LYS A 79 12.99 -6.25 9.54
CA LYS A 79 13.42 -7.65 9.30
C LYS A 79 14.02 -7.76 7.90
N LEU A 80 15.18 -8.40 7.76
CA LEU A 80 15.92 -8.45 6.49
C LEU A 80 15.40 -9.50 5.51
N ASN A 81 15.05 -10.68 5.98
CA ASN A 81 14.62 -11.79 5.12
C ASN A 81 13.10 -11.77 4.90
N VAL A 82 12.57 -10.64 4.42
CA VAL A 82 11.15 -10.46 4.13
C VAL A 82 10.96 -10.14 2.66
N ALA A 83 10.52 -11.13 1.87
CA ALA A 83 10.15 -10.88 0.48
C ALA A 83 8.86 -10.05 0.44
N THR A 84 8.99 -8.80 -0.01
CA THR A 84 7.89 -7.84 -0.11
C THR A 84 7.50 -7.66 -1.56
N HIS A 85 6.24 -7.93 -1.90
CA HIS A 85 5.75 -7.80 -3.26
C HIS A 85 4.30 -7.32 -3.32
N ALA A 86 3.97 -6.54 -4.35
CA ALA A 86 2.66 -5.94 -4.52
C ALA A 86 2.02 -6.30 -5.85
N TYR A 87 0.70 -6.44 -5.83
CA TYR A 87 -0.15 -6.71 -6.98
C TYR A 87 -1.24 -5.63 -7.07
N TYR A 88 -1.55 -5.20 -8.29
CA TYR A 88 -2.57 -4.18 -8.54
C TYR A 88 -3.74 -4.77 -9.32
N TYR A 89 -4.91 -4.81 -8.71
CA TYR A 89 -6.14 -5.33 -9.30
C TYR A 89 -7.07 -4.16 -9.63
N ALA A 90 -7.20 -3.83 -10.91
CA ALA A 90 -8.03 -2.71 -11.38
C ALA A 90 -9.52 -2.93 -11.08
N GLY A 91 -9.99 -4.18 -11.17
CA GLY A 91 -11.35 -4.60 -10.84
C GLY A 91 -11.59 -4.86 -9.35
N GLY A 92 -10.63 -4.49 -8.48
CA GLY A 92 -10.76 -4.59 -7.03
C GLY A 92 -10.66 -6.03 -6.50
N LEU A 93 -11.34 -6.30 -5.39
CA LEU A 93 -11.29 -7.61 -4.72
C LEU A 93 -11.85 -8.74 -5.56
N SER A 94 -12.83 -8.49 -6.41
CA SER A 94 -13.41 -9.51 -7.30
C SER A 94 -12.38 -10.02 -8.30
N GLU A 95 -11.64 -9.12 -8.96
CA GLU A 95 -10.56 -9.51 -9.89
C GLU A 95 -9.44 -10.25 -9.14
N ARG A 96 -9.10 -9.80 -7.93
CA ARG A 96 -8.14 -10.49 -7.09
C ARG A 96 -8.55 -11.94 -6.83
N ASP A 97 -9.80 -12.17 -6.46
CA ASP A 97 -10.30 -13.50 -6.12
C ASP A 97 -10.34 -14.42 -7.35
N GLU A 98 -10.72 -13.89 -8.51
CA GLU A 98 -10.68 -14.61 -9.79
C GLU A 98 -9.24 -14.99 -10.16
N THR A 99 -8.32 -14.02 -10.09
CA THR A 99 -6.88 -14.24 -10.34
C THR A 99 -6.32 -15.31 -9.40
N ARG A 100 -6.62 -15.22 -8.10
CA ARG A 100 -6.15 -16.20 -7.10
C ARG A 100 -6.69 -17.61 -7.36
N ARG A 101 -7.94 -17.72 -7.81
CA ARG A 101 -8.55 -19.01 -8.20
C ARG A 101 -7.84 -19.58 -9.42
N ALA A 102 -7.65 -18.79 -10.48
CA ALA A 102 -6.95 -19.24 -11.67
C ALA A 102 -5.50 -19.69 -11.39
N MET A 103 -4.78 -18.93 -10.54
CA MET A 103 -3.44 -19.33 -10.08
C MET A 103 -3.47 -20.68 -9.34
N ALA A 104 -4.46 -20.91 -8.48
CA ALA A 104 -4.57 -22.15 -7.72
C ALA A 104 -4.85 -23.37 -8.62
N GLU A 105 -5.43 -23.18 -9.79
CA GLU A 105 -5.69 -24.22 -10.79
C GLU A 105 -4.50 -24.46 -11.73
N ASN A 106 -3.54 -23.55 -11.80
CA ASN A 106 -2.36 -23.67 -12.65
C ASN A 106 -1.34 -24.66 -12.05
N LYS A 107 -1.01 -25.73 -12.79
CA LYS A 107 -0.13 -26.80 -12.30
C LYS A 107 1.29 -26.33 -12.02
N GLU A 108 1.89 -25.54 -12.91
CA GLU A 108 3.26 -25.02 -12.73
C GLU A 108 3.33 -24.09 -11.50
N TRP A 109 2.28 -23.31 -11.29
CA TRP A 109 2.18 -22.47 -10.10
C TRP A 109 2.06 -23.29 -8.81
N GLN A 110 1.29 -24.37 -8.81
CA GLN A 110 1.20 -25.31 -7.68
C GLN A 110 2.55 -25.95 -7.37
N ASP A 111 3.30 -26.37 -8.40
CA ASP A 111 4.63 -26.96 -8.24
C ASP A 111 5.62 -25.94 -7.66
N TYR A 112 5.59 -24.69 -8.13
CA TYR A 112 6.36 -23.61 -7.52
C TYR A 112 5.99 -23.41 -6.04
N ILE A 113 4.71 -23.31 -5.71
CA ILE A 113 4.26 -23.11 -4.32
C ILE A 113 4.69 -24.31 -3.43
N ALA A 114 4.61 -25.52 -3.94
CA ALA A 114 5.08 -26.71 -3.21
C ALA A 114 6.59 -26.64 -2.95
N SER A 115 7.37 -26.23 -3.96
CA SER A 115 8.82 -26.14 -3.89
C SER A 115 9.31 -25.00 -2.97
N MET A 116 8.60 -23.85 -2.91
CA MET A 116 9.02 -22.72 -2.09
C MET A 116 8.53 -22.79 -0.64
N ARG A 117 7.57 -23.67 -0.34
CA ARG A 117 6.87 -23.69 0.97
C ARG A 117 7.82 -23.84 2.15
N PHE A 118 8.84 -24.71 2.04
CA PHE A 118 9.81 -24.92 3.12
C PHE A 118 10.74 -23.74 3.36
N CYS A 119 10.83 -22.81 2.39
CA CYS A 119 11.64 -21.60 2.53
C CYS A 119 10.94 -20.53 3.37
N VAL A 120 9.63 -20.60 3.55
CA VAL A 120 8.80 -19.53 4.10
C VAL A 120 8.28 -19.89 5.49
N GLN A 121 8.64 -19.06 6.47
CA GLN A 121 8.22 -19.21 7.86
C GLN A 121 6.80 -18.67 8.10
N ALA A 122 6.49 -17.49 7.53
CA ALA A 122 5.23 -16.81 7.70
C ALA A 122 4.86 -16.01 6.45
N GLN A 123 3.57 -15.77 6.25
CA GLN A 123 3.05 -14.96 5.15
C GLN A 123 2.02 -13.96 5.68
N ASN A 124 2.19 -12.70 5.31
CA ASN A 124 1.21 -11.65 5.52
C ASN A 124 0.63 -11.21 4.18
N SER A 125 -0.63 -10.87 4.17
CA SER A 125 -1.33 -10.26 3.03
C SER A 125 -2.26 -9.17 3.54
N THR A 126 -2.06 -7.95 3.06
CA THR A 126 -2.87 -6.79 3.40
C THR A 126 -3.38 -6.15 2.13
N ILE A 127 -4.64 -5.75 2.13
CA ILE A 127 -5.23 -5.02 1.01
C ILE A 127 -5.20 -3.53 1.31
N PHE A 128 -4.69 -2.79 0.36
CA PHE A 128 -4.64 -1.34 0.34
C PHE A 128 -5.43 -0.79 -0.84
N VAL A 129 -5.70 0.50 -0.77
CA VAL A 129 -6.18 1.32 -1.89
C VAL A 129 -5.28 2.54 -2.01
N GLU A 130 -5.14 3.06 -3.23
CA GLU A 130 -4.39 4.31 -3.42
C GLU A 130 -5.17 5.49 -2.87
N ALA A 131 -4.48 6.33 -2.10
CA ALA A 131 -5.06 7.56 -1.60
C ALA A 131 -5.45 8.50 -2.76
N PRO A 132 -6.52 9.29 -2.62
CA PRO A 132 -6.93 10.26 -3.65
C PRO A 132 -5.80 11.22 -4.07
N LEU A 133 -4.83 11.45 -3.20
CA LEU A 133 -3.65 12.29 -3.44
C LEU A 133 -2.79 11.77 -4.59
N VAL A 134 -2.78 10.46 -4.87
CA VAL A 134 -2.04 9.87 -6.01
C VAL A 134 -2.53 10.49 -7.32
N ARG A 135 -3.85 10.55 -7.51
CA ARG A 135 -4.44 11.19 -8.69
C ARG A 135 -4.33 12.71 -8.65
N GLN A 136 -4.56 13.32 -7.47
CA GLN A 136 -4.53 14.77 -7.29
C GLN A 136 -3.17 15.37 -7.63
N PHE A 137 -2.09 14.71 -7.26
CA PHE A 137 -0.71 15.19 -7.50
C PHE A 137 -0.04 14.51 -8.70
N HIS A 138 -0.81 13.77 -9.52
CA HIS A 138 -0.31 13.07 -10.70
C HIS A 138 0.89 12.17 -10.39
N LEU A 139 0.86 11.49 -9.23
CA LEU A 139 1.90 10.54 -8.87
C LEU A 139 1.82 9.32 -9.80
N PRO A 140 2.93 8.60 -10.01
CA PRO A 140 2.95 7.41 -10.88
C PRO A 140 1.88 6.38 -10.51
N GLY A 141 1.70 6.11 -9.22
CA GLY A 141 0.82 5.06 -8.72
C GLY A 141 1.35 3.65 -9.03
N LEU A 142 0.60 2.64 -8.60
CA LEU A 142 0.89 1.24 -8.92
C LEU A 142 0.08 0.71 -10.11
N ALA A 143 -0.81 1.51 -10.68
CA ALA A 143 -1.57 1.15 -11.89
C ALA A 143 -0.66 0.99 -13.10
N ASN A 144 0.35 1.85 -13.23
CA ASN A 144 1.27 1.90 -14.35
C ASN A 144 2.62 1.29 -13.98
N THR A 145 3.30 0.70 -14.97
CA THR A 145 4.74 0.43 -14.87
C THR A 145 5.45 1.77 -14.79
N ILE A 146 6.30 1.97 -13.80
CA ILE A 146 7.08 3.21 -13.70
C ILE A 146 8.24 3.08 -14.69
N PRO A 147 8.31 3.92 -15.74
CA PRO A 147 9.47 3.95 -16.62
C PRO A 147 10.71 4.29 -15.80
N ALA A 148 11.87 3.80 -16.22
CA ALA A 148 13.13 4.31 -15.71
C ALA A 148 13.15 5.84 -15.81
N ALA A 149 13.71 6.53 -14.80
CA ALA A 149 13.70 7.99 -14.76
C ALA A 149 14.28 8.57 -16.06
N PRO A 150 13.64 9.61 -16.66
CA PRO A 150 14.20 10.27 -17.85
C PRO A 150 15.60 10.82 -17.50
N GLY A 151 16.62 10.43 -18.25
CA GLY A 151 18.01 10.87 -18.04
C GLY A 151 18.88 9.91 -17.23
N ALA A 152 18.39 8.74 -16.82
CA ALA A 152 19.25 7.61 -16.57
C ALA A 152 19.72 7.13 -17.96
N ASP A 153 20.88 7.57 -18.42
CA ASP A 153 21.58 6.90 -19.50
C ASP A 153 21.73 5.44 -19.07
N GLN A 154 20.84 4.60 -19.57
CA GLN A 154 20.85 3.17 -19.29
C GLN A 154 22.05 2.56 -20.00
N GLN A 155 23.21 2.65 -19.39
CA GLN A 155 24.26 1.71 -19.64
C GLN A 155 23.74 0.34 -19.16
N PRO A 156 23.76 -0.70 -19.98
CA PRO A 156 23.40 -2.05 -19.56
C PRO A 156 24.36 -2.44 -18.42
N GLY A 157 23.91 -2.35 -17.17
CA GLY A 157 24.69 -2.65 -15.97
C GLY A 157 24.48 -1.72 -14.78
N ASP A 158 23.96 -0.49 -14.97
CA ASP A 158 23.89 0.53 -13.91
C ASP A 158 22.57 0.60 -13.11
N ASN A 159 21.57 -0.22 -13.42
CA ASN A 159 20.31 -0.29 -12.67
C ASN A 159 20.46 -0.86 -11.24
N ASN A 160 21.68 -1.06 -10.77
CA ASN A 160 21.97 -1.75 -9.51
C ASN A 160 21.87 -0.83 -8.27
N ASN A 161 21.66 0.47 -8.43
CA ASN A 161 21.63 1.42 -7.33
C ASN A 161 20.24 1.85 -6.88
N CYS A 162 19.19 1.58 -7.67
CA CYS A 162 17.84 1.98 -7.28
C CYS A 162 17.42 1.33 -5.97
N ILE A 163 16.84 2.12 -5.08
CA ILE A 163 16.20 1.65 -3.86
C ILE A 163 14.75 2.13 -3.80
N LEU A 164 13.92 1.36 -3.11
CA LEU A 164 12.61 1.77 -2.66
C LEU A 164 12.65 2.06 -1.17
N GLU A 165 12.20 3.22 -0.76
CA GLU A 165 11.96 3.53 0.63
C GLU A 165 10.46 3.31 0.91
N ILE A 166 10.15 2.34 1.76
CA ILE A 166 8.78 2.07 2.20
C ILE A 166 8.62 2.66 3.60
N ARG A 167 7.72 3.64 3.72
CA ARG A 167 7.40 4.28 4.99
C ARG A 167 6.01 3.87 5.42
N ARG A 168 5.89 3.41 6.67
CA ARG A 168 4.63 2.97 7.26
C ARG A 168 4.28 3.84 8.46
N TYR A 169 3.04 4.27 8.48
CA TYR A 169 2.43 4.96 9.61
C TYR A 169 1.33 4.08 10.19
N ASN A 170 1.46 3.70 11.44
CA ASN A 170 0.37 3.16 12.23
C ASN A 170 -0.27 4.32 12.99
N LEU A 171 -1.53 4.61 12.68
CA LEU A 171 -2.24 5.76 13.21
C LEU A 171 -3.07 5.36 14.44
N LYS A 172 -3.46 6.34 15.24
CA LYS A 172 -4.45 6.16 16.28
C LYS A 172 -5.77 5.68 15.68
N LEU A 173 -6.52 4.86 16.43
CA LEU A 173 -7.83 4.40 15.99
C LEU A 173 -8.83 5.57 15.93
N GLY A 174 -9.64 5.57 14.88
CA GLY A 174 -10.69 6.57 14.66
C GLY A 174 -11.09 6.62 13.20
N TYR A 175 -12.37 6.80 12.91
CA TYR A 175 -12.88 6.86 11.54
C TYR A 175 -12.29 8.03 10.73
N ASP A 176 -11.98 9.13 11.39
CA ASP A 176 -11.46 10.34 10.75
C ASP A 176 -9.93 10.41 10.73
N THR A 177 -9.25 9.44 11.33
CA THR A 177 -7.79 9.52 11.49
C THR A 177 -7.05 9.43 10.16
N VAL A 178 -7.40 8.45 9.31
CA VAL A 178 -6.82 8.33 7.96
C VAL A 178 -7.21 9.52 7.07
N PRO A 179 -8.48 9.94 6.97
CA PRO A 179 -8.86 11.17 6.26
C PRO A 179 -8.06 12.40 6.72
N LYS A 180 -7.91 12.60 8.03
CA LYS A 180 -7.15 13.73 8.58
C LYS A 180 -5.66 13.65 8.27
N PHE A 181 -5.08 12.45 8.33
CA PHE A 181 -3.71 12.21 7.88
C PHE A 181 -3.54 12.62 6.43
N LEU A 182 -4.42 12.18 5.53
CA LEU A 182 -4.35 12.50 4.09
C LEU A 182 -4.51 13.99 3.82
N GLU A 183 -5.39 14.68 4.55
CA GLU A 183 -5.54 16.13 4.46
C GLU A 183 -4.23 16.86 4.82
N LEU A 184 -3.66 16.54 5.97
CA LEU A 184 -2.41 17.13 6.45
C LEU A 184 -1.24 16.79 5.53
N TYR A 185 -1.14 15.53 5.10
CA TYR A 185 -0.11 15.09 4.18
C TYR A 185 -0.18 15.82 2.84
N GLY A 186 -1.40 15.93 2.28
CA GLY A 186 -1.65 16.62 1.02
C GLY A 186 -1.34 18.12 1.09
N SER A 187 -1.55 18.77 2.23
CA SER A 187 -1.21 20.18 2.41
C SER A 187 0.30 20.46 2.36
N GLY A 188 1.12 19.55 2.89
CA GLY A 188 2.58 19.70 2.92
C GLY A 188 3.30 19.09 1.72
N LEU A 189 2.68 18.13 1.02
CA LEU A 189 3.35 17.36 -0.04
C LEU A 189 3.93 18.22 -1.17
N PRO A 190 3.25 19.25 -1.71
CA PRO A 190 3.84 20.11 -2.75
C PRO A 190 5.16 20.74 -2.34
N SER A 191 5.26 21.22 -1.11
CA SER A 191 6.48 21.82 -0.57
C SER A 191 7.63 20.81 -0.50
N LYS A 192 7.34 19.52 -0.18
CA LYS A 192 8.33 18.45 -0.20
C LYS A 192 8.77 18.07 -1.60
N LEU A 193 7.82 17.91 -2.53
CA LEU A 193 8.12 17.50 -3.91
C LEU A 193 8.95 18.56 -4.66
N ASN A 194 8.76 19.82 -4.34
CA ASN A 194 9.44 20.95 -4.97
C ASN A 194 10.59 21.50 -4.11
N ALA A 195 11.00 20.80 -3.06
CA ALA A 195 12.09 21.28 -2.19
C ALA A 195 13.39 21.42 -2.98
N GLU A 196 14.01 22.58 -2.89
CA GLU A 196 15.29 22.86 -3.53
C GLU A 196 16.36 21.87 -3.04
N GLY A 197 17.13 21.31 -3.96
CA GLY A 197 18.14 20.31 -3.66
C GLY A 197 17.62 18.87 -3.62
N THR A 198 16.33 18.62 -3.89
CA THR A 198 15.81 17.25 -4.05
C THR A 198 16.50 16.57 -5.25
N ASP A 199 17.00 15.35 -5.07
CA ASP A 199 17.56 14.57 -6.18
C ASP A 199 16.47 14.27 -7.21
N ARG A 200 16.78 14.55 -8.50
CA ARG A 200 15.82 14.42 -9.61
C ARG A 200 15.39 12.97 -9.91
N THR A 201 16.13 11.98 -9.41
CA THR A 201 15.76 10.56 -9.53
C THR A 201 14.86 10.09 -8.39
N THR A 202 14.63 10.96 -7.39
CA THR A 202 13.72 10.69 -6.29
C THR A 202 12.28 11.03 -6.68
N SER A 203 11.38 10.09 -6.47
CA SER A 203 9.95 10.27 -6.70
C SER A 203 9.10 9.55 -5.67
N LEU A 204 7.98 10.16 -5.27
CA LEU A 204 6.92 9.45 -4.56
C LEU A 204 6.14 8.62 -5.58
N VAL A 205 6.24 7.29 -5.47
CA VAL A 205 5.56 6.37 -6.35
C VAL A 205 4.07 6.35 -6.06
N THR A 206 3.72 6.11 -4.81
CA THR A 206 2.33 5.98 -4.38
C THR A 206 2.18 6.26 -2.88
N LEU A 207 0.94 6.55 -2.50
CA LEU A 207 0.47 6.64 -1.12
C LEU A 207 -0.75 5.73 -0.97
N LEU A 208 -0.69 4.80 -0.03
CA LEU A 208 -1.69 3.76 0.19
C LEU A 208 -2.30 3.88 1.57
N HIS A 209 -3.56 3.55 1.73
CA HIS A 209 -4.15 3.27 3.03
C HIS A 209 -4.83 1.90 3.02
N SER A 210 -4.84 1.24 4.19
CA SER A 210 -5.32 -0.13 4.30
C SER A 210 -6.85 -0.21 4.23
N GLU A 211 -7.34 -1.23 3.52
CA GLU A 211 -8.76 -1.57 3.39
C GLU A 211 -9.09 -2.90 4.09
N VAL A 212 -8.14 -3.86 4.04
CA VAL A 212 -8.24 -5.12 4.79
C VAL A 212 -6.90 -5.38 5.46
N GLY A 213 -6.91 -5.53 6.75
CA GLY A 213 -5.75 -5.65 7.62
C GLY A 213 -5.84 -4.68 8.80
N ARG A 214 -4.79 -3.95 9.10
CA ARG A 214 -4.83 -2.85 10.07
C ARG A 214 -5.43 -1.61 9.40
N LEU A 215 -6.67 -1.26 9.69
CA LEU A 215 -7.40 -0.17 9.01
C LEU A 215 -6.88 1.24 9.29
N ASN A 216 -5.93 1.38 10.19
CA ASN A 216 -5.27 2.63 10.56
C ASN A 216 -3.82 2.70 10.03
N GLU A 217 -3.49 1.95 8.98
CA GLU A 217 -2.16 1.93 8.38
C GLU A 217 -2.14 2.75 7.09
N VAL A 218 -1.11 3.59 6.94
CA VAL A 218 -0.79 4.32 5.71
C VAL A 218 0.63 3.98 5.28
N ILE A 219 0.84 3.81 3.97
CA ILE A 219 2.15 3.48 3.39
C ILE A 219 2.50 4.48 2.31
N GLU A 220 3.72 5.05 2.38
CA GLU A 220 4.38 5.75 1.27
C GLU A 220 5.39 4.82 0.63
N ILE A 221 5.48 4.82 -0.69
CA ILE A 221 6.55 4.17 -1.45
C ILE A 221 7.29 5.24 -2.24
N TRP A 222 8.54 5.47 -1.86
CA TRP A 222 9.47 6.36 -2.57
C TRP A 222 10.44 5.53 -3.38
N ARG A 223 10.75 6.01 -4.59
CA ARG A 223 11.82 5.50 -5.44
C ARG A 223 12.97 6.48 -5.42
N HIS A 224 14.19 5.98 -5.28
CA HIS A 224 15.43 6.75 -5.36
C HIS A 224 16.34 6.09 -6.39
N GLY A 225 16.39 6.63 -7.61
CA GLY A 225 17.12 6.01 -8.73
C GLY A 225 18.63 5.95 -8.51
N ASN A 226 19.20 6.97 -7.85
CA ASN A 226 20.63 7.02 -7.47
C ASN A 226 20.88 6.44 -6.06
N GLY A 227 20.00 5.57 -5.56
CA GLY A 227 20.20 4.83 -4.32
C GLY A 227 20.10 5.68 -3.06
N THR A 228 20.86 5.27 -2.05
CA THR A 228 20.85 5.91 -0.73
C THR A 228 21.35 7.36 -0.76
N ALA A 229 22.26 7.71 -1.67
CA ALA A 229 22.75 9.08 -1.83
C ALA A 229 21.60 10.02 -2.26
N ALA A 230 20.77 9.61 -3.25
CA ALA A 230 19.61 10.36 -3.66
C ALA A 230 18.57 10.48 -2.54
N MET A 231 18.37 9.41 -1.78
CA MET A 231 17.49 9.42 -0.60
C MET A 231 17.96 10.42 0.45
N GLU A 232 19.25 10.39 0.80
CA GLU A 232 19.84 11.29 1.80
C GLU A 232 19.72 12.76 1.37
N GLN A 233 20.13 13.07 0.14
CA GLN A 233 20.01 14.40 -0.45
C GLN A 233 18.57 14.91 -0.39
N SER A 234 17.60 14.11 -0.83
CA SER A 234 16.18 14.48 -0.85
C SER A 234 15.60 14.61 0.56
N ARG A 235 16.07 13.85 1.54
CA ARG A 235 15.69 14.02 2.96
C ARG A 235 16.23 15.34 3.53
N VAL A 236 17.46 15.74 3.16
CA VAL A 236 18.02 17.05 3.56
C VAL A 236 17.17 18.18 2.98
N ALA A 237 16.86 18.14 1.69
CA ALA A 237 15.99 19.11 1.04
C ALA A 237 14.61 19.21 1.72
N ALA A 238 13.96 18.05 1.97
CA ALA A 238 12.66 18.01 2.65
C ALA A 238 12.67 18.61 4.06
N ARG A 239 13.80 18.53 4.79
CA ARG A 239 13.95 19.19 6.10
C ARG A 239 13.98 20.71 5.99
N GLY A 240 14.33 21.29 4.83
CA GLY A 240 14.25 22.71 4.53
C GLY A 240 12.82 23.17 4.18
N ALA A 241 11.94 22.29 3.74
CA ALA A 241 10.59 22.58 3.32
C ALA A 241 9.67 22.86 4.51
N GLN A 242 9.35 24.12 4.77
CA GLN A 242 8.66 24.55 6.00
C GLN A 242 7.24 23.99 6.08
N GLU A 243 6.45 24.05 5.02
CA GLU A 243 5.06 23.57 4.99
C GLU A 243 5.02 22.05 5.21
N TRP A 244 5.96 21.32 4.59
CA TRP A 244 6.12 19.89 4.83
C TRP A 244 6.42 19.58 6.30
N ARG A 245 7.34 20.32 6.91
CA ARG A 245 7.67 20.15 8.33
C ARG A 245 6.47 20.40 9.24
N SER A 246 5.69 21.44 8.95
CA SER A 246 4.47 21.74 9.71
C SER A 246 3.42 20.63 9.57
N ALA A 247 3.23 20.11 8.36
CA ALA A 247 2.34 18.99 8.11
C ALA A 247 2.76 17.74 8.87
N ILE A 248 4.05 17.37 8.81
CA ILE A 248 4.57 16.21 9.53
C ILE A 248 4.49 16.36 11.06
N ALA A 249 4.71 17.56 11.58
CA ALA A 249 4.52 17.83 13.02
C ALA A 249 3.08 17.54 13.46
N SER A 250 2.09 17.99 12.66
CA SER A 250 0.67 17.70 12.93
C SER A 250 0.31 16.22 12.73
N ILE A 251 0.93 15.54 11.77
CA ILE A 251 0.75 14.09 11.54
C ILE A 251 1.30 13.28 12.71
N ALA A 252 2.37 13.74 13.37
CA ALA A 252 2.96 13.04 14.51
C ALA A 252 1.95 12.86 15.65
N ASP A 253 1.00 13.80 15.82
CA ASP A 253 -0.07 13.69 16.79
C ASP A 253 -1.10 12.58 16.48
N LEU A 254 -1.19 12.18 15.23
CA LEU A 254 -2.07 11.09 14.76
C LEU A 254 -1.38 9.72 14.78
N ALA A 255 -0.04 9.69 14.72
CA ALA A 255 0.74 8.46 14.60
C ALA A 255 0.99 7.81 16.00
N ILE A 256 0.93 6.48 16.01
CA ILE A 256 1.41 5.63 17.12
C ILE A 256 2.84 5.18 16.80
N GLU A 257 3.10 4.84 15.56
CA GLU A 257 4.39 4.35 15.09
C GLU A 257 4.64 4.89 13.68
N PHE A 258 5.89 5.23 13.42
CA PHE A 258 6.39 5.54 12.08
C PHE A 258 7.64 4.74 11.83
N ARG A 259 7.66 3.97 10.73
CA ARG A 259 8.79 3.14 10.31
C ARG A 259 9.18 3.47 8.89
N SER A 260 10.48 3.52 8.63
CA SER A 260 11.05 3.62 7.28
C SER A 260 11.98 2.44 7.05
N THR A 261 11.77 1.73 5.93
CA THR A 261 12.61 0.61 5.51
C THR A 261 13.16 0.89 4.12
N ILE A 262 14.44 0.54 3.91
CA ILE A 262 15.09 0.60 2.60
C ILE A 262 14.99 -0.79 1.99
N HIS A 263 14.46 -0.86 0.77
CA HIS A 263 14.31 -2.09 0.02
C HIS A 263 15.13 -2.04 -1.27
N LYS A 264 15.71 -3.17 -1.64
CA LYS A 264 16.32 -3.36 -2.95
C LYS A 264 15.33 -4.10 -3.85
N PRO A 265 14.89 -3.48 -4.96
CA PRO A 265 14.12 -4.20 -5.97
C PRO A 265 14.95 -5.33 -6.55
N LEU A 266 14.32 -6.47 -6.82
CA LEU A 266 14.96 -7.56 -7.52
C LEU A 266 15.05 -7.24 -9.01
N SER A 267 16.04 -7.81 -9.70
CA SER A 267 16.29 -7.54 -11.13
C SER A 267 15.06 -7.75 -12.04
N PHE A 268 14.15 -8.60 -11.62
CA PHE A 268 12.90 -8.87 -12.34
C PHE A 268 11.70 -8.03 -11.88
N SER A 269 11.88 -7.18 -10.85
CA SER A 269 10.81 -6.32 -10.35
C SER A 269 10.37 -5.32 -11.43
N PRO A 270 9.06 -5.13 -11.67
CA PRO A 270 8.59 -4.11 -12.62
C PRO A 270 8.98 -2.67 -12.25
N ILE A 271 9.12 -2.38 -10.96
CA ILE A 271 9.66 -1.11 -10.46
C ILE A 271 11.13 -1.35 -10.10
N GLN A 272 11.99 -0.59 -10.78
CA GLN A 272 13.44 -0.57 -10.60
C GLN A 272 13.87 0.81 -10.13
#